data_7ac489c3a33522ffcfbfeeb5bf0778d3
#
_entry.id   7ac489c3a33522ffcfbfeeb5bf0778d3
#
_cell.length_a   1.000
_cell.length_b   1.000
_cell.length_c   1.000
_cell.angle_alpha   90.00
_cell.angle_beta   90.00
_cell.angle_gamma   90.00
#
_symmetry.space_group_name_H-M   'P 1'
#
loop_
_entity.id
_entity.type
_entity.pdbx_description
1 polymer ?
#
loop_
_entity_poly.entity_id
_entity_poly.type
_entity_poly.pdbx_seq_one_letter_code
_entity_poly.pdbx_strand_id
1 'polypeptide(L)'
;MKGWQWHRQTTTRRRKLMPELRLAPILCDLDGVVWLSHEPIAGSVEAIAALRSAGHRVLFVTNNSYAKVAQQEETLNSIGIPAVGDVLTSSGAAATLLKPGQRVLVAGGPGVVEAVESVGAIVAGRTDDDSSPEAQAESDSEIDAVIVGFHRTFDFESMRRASAAVRAGATLIGTNDDATYPTSSGVMPGGGSILAAIATA
;
A
#
# COMPACT_ATOMS: atom_id res chain seq x y z
N MET A 1 32.10 -67.56 -39.13
CA MET A 1 32.32 -66.81 -37.90
C MET A 1 31.60 -65.42 -38.09
N LYS A 2 30.47 -65.21 -37.43
CA LYS A 2 29.72 -63.97 -37.51
C LYS A 2 29.99 -63.12 -36.26
N GLY A 3 30.71 -61.99 -36.40
CA GLY A 3 31.06 -61.11 -35.33
C GLY A 3 29.85 -60.30 -34.86
N TRP A 4 29.60 -60.30 -33.55
CA TRP A 4 28.61 -59.50 -32.91
C TRP A 4 29.19 -58.11 -32.60
N GLN A 5 28.59 -57.02 -33.17
CA GLN A 5 28.92 -55.63 -32.80
C GLN A 5 27.97 -55.13 -31.71
N TRP A 6 28.52 -54.80 -30.55
CA TRP A 6 27.81 -54.17 -29.46
C TRP A 6 27.74 -52.67 -29.72
N HIS A 7 26.53 -52.14 -29.98
CA HIS A 7 26.29 -50.71 -30.00
C HIS A 7 26.09 -50.25 -28.53
N ARG A 8 27.03 -49.46 -28.03
CA ARG A 8 26.84 -48.75 -26.75
C ARG A 8 25.91 -47.56 -27.01
N GLN A 9 24.67 -47.69 -26.59
CA GLN A 9 23.79 -46.54 -26.48
C GLN A 9 24.19 -45.75 -25.23
N THR A 10 24.81 -44.57 -25.42
CA THR A 10 25.06 -43.58 -24.38
C THR A 10 23.75 -42.84 -24.14
N THR A 11 23.00 -43.29 -23.14
CA THR A 11 21.82 -42.58 -22.66
C THR A 11 22.29 -41.36 -21.89
N THR A 12 22.34 -40.22 -22.56
CA THR A 12 22.52 -38.93 -21.89
C THR A 12 21.27 -38.64 -21.05
N ARG A 13 21.31 -38.98 -19.75
CA ARG A 13 20.30 -38.66 -18.80
C ARG A 13 20.22 -37.12 -18.73
N ARG A 14 19.25 -36.50 -19.41
CA ARG A 14 18.89 -35.10 -19.19
C ARG A 14 18.60 -34.95 -17.70
N ARG A 15 19.49 -34.27 -16.99
CA ARG A 15 19.26 -33.79 -15.63
C ARG A 15 18.01 -32.92 -15.69
N LYS A 16 16.86 -33.45 -15.22
CA LYS A 16 15.65 -32.71 -15.04
C LYS A 16 16.00 -31.63 -14.02
N LEU A 17 16.17 -30.39 -14.47
CA LEU A 17 16.33 -29.24 -13.59
C LEU A 17 15.09 -29.27 -12.66
N MET A 18 15.31 -29.57 -11.40
CA MET A 18 14.28 -29.36 -10.38
C MET A 18 13.92 -27.87 -10.43
N PRO A 19 12.64 -27.50 -10.44
CA PRO A 19 12.28 -26.09 -10.30
C PRO A 19 12.97 -25.58 -9.03
N GLU A 20 13.74 -24.49 -9.16
CA GLU A 20 14.29 -23.81 -8.00
C GLU A 20 13.12 -23.58 -7.04
N LEU A 21 13.19 -24.17 -5.87
CA LEU A 21 12.27 -23.88 -4.78
C LEU A 21 12.47 -22.39 -4.44
N ARG A 22 11.64 -21.54 -5.03
CA ARG A 22 11.59 -20.13 -4.63
C ARG A 22 11.12 -20.10 -3.20
N LEU A 23 11.96 -19.60 -2.31
CA LEU A 23 11.55 -19.34 -0.93
C LEU A 23 10.35 -18.38 -0.95
N ALA A 24 9.37 -18.65 -0.10
CA ALA A 24 8.23 -17.75 0.04
C ALA A 24 8.71 -16.36 0.48
N PRO A 25 8.12 -15.28 -0.06
CA PRO A 25 8.44 -13.93 0.39
C PRO A 25 8.01 -13.76 1.85
N ILE A 26 8.77 -12.93 2.57
CA ILE A 26 8.46 -12.53 3.95
C ILE A 26 7.74 -11.20 3.88
N LEU A 27 6.57 -11.10 4.49
CA LEU A 27 5.85 -9.84 4.70
C LEU A 27 6.31 -9.30 6.05
N CYS A 28 6.88 -8.12 6.06
CA CYS A 28 7.44 -7.46 7.23
C CYS A 28 6.71 -6.13 7.45
N ASP A 29 6.11 -5.96 8.62
CA ASP A 29 5.55 -4.68 9.02
C ASP A 29 6.67 -3.66 9.28
N LEU A 30 6.36 -2.38 9.16
CA LEU A 30 7.32 -1.29 9.36
C LEU A 30 7.27 -0.73 10.79
N ASP A 31 6.12 -0.20 11.18
CA ASP A 31 5.98 0.53 12.44
C ASP A 31 5.91 -0.44 13.63
N GLY A 32 6.89 -0.35 14.54
CA GLY A 32 7.01 -1.27 15.67
C GLY A 32 7.75 -2.57 15.37
N VAL A 33 8.19 -2.81 14.13
CA VAL A 33 8.97 -3.99 13.71
C VAL A 33 10.32 -3.59 13.15
N VAL A 34 10.35 -2.74 12.13
CA VAL A 34 11.58 -2.23 11.52
C VAL A 34 12.06 -0.97 12.23
N TRP A 35 11.12 -0.07 12.53
CA TRP A 35 11.39 1.22 13.16
C TRP A 35 10.32 1.64 14.17
N LEU A 36 10.65 2.65 14.98
CA LEU A 36 9.71 3.45 15.75
C LEU A 36 9.89 4.91 15.34
N SER A 37 8.85 5.54 14.79
CA SER A 37 8.92 6.92 14.27
C SER A 37 10.11 7.15 13.32
N HIS A 38 10.39 6.18 12.44
CA HIS A 38 11.49 6.13 11.47
C HIS A 38 12.90 5.92 12.07
N GLU A 39 13.02 5.75 13.39
CA GLU A 39 14.27 5.33 14.02
C GLU A 39 14.35 3.80 14.03
N PRO A 40 15.41 3.17 13.51
CA PRO A 40 15.49 1.73 13.39
C PRO A 40 15.50 1.04 14.77
N ILE A 41 14.73 -0.02 14.89
CA ILE A 41 14.78 -0.90 16.07
C ILE A 41 16.10 -1.67 16.03
N ALA A 42 16.79 -1.75 17.16
CA ALA A 42 18.08 -2.43 17.25
C ALA A 42 18.02 -3.87 16.69
N GLY A 43 18.88 -4.19 15.75
CA GLY A 43 18.95 -5.51 15.10
C GLY A 43 18.00 -5.70 13.91
N SER A 44 17.07 -4.77 13.63
CA SER A 44 16.13 -4.92 12.52
C SER A 44 16.83 -4.89 11.15
N VAL A 45 17.78 -3.98 10.97
CA VAL A 45 18.55 -3.84 9.73
C VAL A 45 19.36 -5.09 9.43
N GLU A 46 20.08 -5.60 10.44
CA GLU A 46 20.87 -6.82 10.34
C GLU A 46 20.01 -8.06 10.09
N ALA A 47 18.85 -8.14 10.74
CA ALA A 47 17.91 -9.25 10.52
C ALA A 47 17.38 -9.28 9.08
N ILE A 48 17.01 -8.12 8.53
CA ILE A 48 16.55 -8.01 7.14
C ILE A 48 17.68 -8.38 6.17
N ALA A 49 18.90 -7.91 6.42
CA ALA A 49 20.07 -8.27 5.62
C ALA A 49 20.33 -9.78 5.65
N ALA A 50 20.24 -10.41 6.82
CA ALA A 50 20.39 -11.87 6.99
C ALA A 50 19.30 -12.66 6.22
N LEU A 51 18.04 -12.24 6.30
CA LEU A 51 16.94 -12.86 5.56
C LEU A 51 17.17 -12.79 4.04
N ARG A 52 17.56 -11.63 3.54
CA ARG A 52 17.88 -11.45 2.11
C ARG A 52 19.09 -12.26 1.68
N SER A 53 20.13 -12.35 2.51
CA SER A 53 21.31 -13.19 2.27
C SER A 53 20.96 -14.68 2.25
N ALA A 54 19.93 -15.12 2.99
CA ALA A 54 19.39 -16.46 2.96
C ALA A 54 18.51 -16.72 1.71
N GLY A 55 18.31 -15.74 0.84
CA GLY A 55 17.55 -15.86 -0.42
C GLY A 55 16.06 -15.52 -0.31
N HIS A 56 15.60 -15.01 0.82
CA HIS A 56 14.23 -14.53 0.94
C HIS A 56 14.05 -13.15 0.29
N ARG A 57 12.97 -12.96 -0.45
CA ARG A 57 12.45 -11.63 -0.76
C ARG A 57 11.73 -11.10 0.48
N VAL A 58 12.08 -9.92 0.94
CA VAL A 58 11.39 -9.24 2.04
C VAL A 58 10.57 -8.10 1.44
N LEU A 59 9.25 -8.18 1.59
CA LEU A 59 8.29 -7.15 1.23
C LEU A 59 7.86 -6.43 2.50
N PHE A 60 7.93 -5.11 2.48
CA PHE A 60 7.50 -4.27 3.58
C PHE A 60 6.04 -3.90 3.41
N VAL A 61 5.26 -4.11 4.46
CA VAL A 61 3.84 -3.73 4.49
C VAL A 61 3.63 -2.65 5.54
N THR A 62 2.82 -1.65 5.24
CA THR A 62 2.52 -0.58 6.20
C THR A 62 1.07 -0.14 6.08
N ASN A 63 0.44 0.14 7.23
CA ASN A 63 -0.87 0.79 7.31
C ASN A 63 -0.78 2.32 7.17
N ASN A 64 0.42 2.89 7.05
CA ASN A 64 0.61 4.31 6.74
C ASN A 64 0.15 4.62 5.31
N SER A 65 -1.08 5.10 5.17
CA SER A 65 -1.67 5.49 3.90
C SER A 65 -1.33 6.93 3.46
N TYR A 66 -0.71 7.73 4.33
CA TYR A 66 -0.46 9.15 4.06
C TYR A 66 0.72 9.37 3.13
N ALA A 67 1.85 8.71 3.41
CA ALA A 67 3.09 8.89 2.65
C ALA A 67 3.03 8.16 1.31
N LYS A 68 3.67 8.75 0.28
CA LYS A 68 3.91 8.09 -1.01
C LYS A 68 4.84 6.90 -0.84
N VAL A 69 4.73 5.91 -1.74
CA VAL A 69 5.62 4.73 -1.74
C VAL A 69 7.08 5.14 -1.79
N ALA A 70 7.45 6.05 -2.68
CA ALA A 70 8.83 6.51 -2.82
C ALA A 70 9.41 7.12 -1.52
N GLN A 71 8.59 7.80 -0.71
CA GLN A 71 9.02 8.35 0.57
C GLN A 71 9.33 7.24 1.59
N GLN A 72 8.52 6.17 1.62
CA GLN A 72 8.77 5.01 2.48
C GLN A 72 10.05 4.28 2.05
N GLU A 73 10.25 4.11 0.75
CA GLU A 73 11.45 3.49 0.18
C GLU A 73 12.72 4.31 0.52
N GLU A 74 12.63 5.64 0.40
CA GLU A 74 13.74 6.55 0.75
C GLU A 74 14.07 6.47 2.25
N THR A 75 13.04 6.44 3.10
CA THR A 75 13.23 6.30 4.55
C THR A 75 13.91 4.97 4.88
N LEU A 76 13.47 3.84 4.30
CA LEU A 76 14.11 2.54 4.46
C LEU A 76 15.56 2.56 3.99
N ASN A 77 15.81 3.16 2.82
CA ASN A 77 17.15 3.27 2.28
C ASN A 77 18.09 4.11 3.17
N SER A 78 17.57 5.17 3.81
CA SER A 78 18.36 6.04 4.71
C SER A 78 18.86 5.31 5.96
N ILE A 79 18.16 4.27 6.40
CA ILE A 79 18.58 3.41 7.52
C ILE A 79 19.34 2.15 7.07
N GLY A 80 19.71 2.05 5.78
CA GLY A 80 20.49 0.94 5.24
C GLY A 80 19.68 -0.25 4.72
N ILE A 81 18.38 -0.10 4.50
CA ILE A 81 17.51 -1.13 3.95
C ILE A 81 17.06 -0.74 2.53
N PRO A 82 17.73 -1.16 1.45
CA PRO A 82 17.25 -0.92 0.08
C PRO A 82 15.87 -1.56 -0.11
N ALA A 83 14.87 -0.78 -0.55
CA ALA A 83 13.48 -1.26 -0.57
C ALA A 83 12.71 -0.90 -1.86
N VAL A 84 13.39 -0.44 -2.91
CA VAL A 84 12.75 -0.03 -4.18
C VAL A 84 11.95 -1.19 -4.78
N GLY A 85 10.63 -0.99 -4.93
CA GLY A 85 9.70 -2.00 -5.43
C GLY A 85 9.34 -3.11 -4.42
N ASP A 86 9.70 -2.95 -3.15
CA ASP A 86 9.39 -3.91 -2.08
C ASP A 86 8.46 -3.33 -0.99
N VAL A 87 7.91 -2.12 -1.19
CA VAL A 87 6.98 -1.49 -0.24
C VAL A 87 5.54 -1.62 -0.72
N LEU A 88 4.67 -2.10 0.16
CA LEU A 88 3.24 -2.24 -0.03
C LEU A 88 2.51 -1.41 1.04
N THR A 89 1.72 -0.43 0.60
CA THR A 89 0.96 0.44 1.50
C THR A 89 -0.51 0.02 1.57
N SER A 90 -1.18 0.34 2.65
CA SER A 90 -2.63 0.15 2.78
C SER A 90 -3.43 0.94 1.74
N SER A 91 -2.94 2.13 1.31
CA SER A 91 -3.55 2.88 0.20
C SER A 91 -3.43 2.11 -1.12
N GLY A 92 -2.26 1.52 -1.43
CA GLY A 92 -2.08 0.68 -2.61
C GLY A 92 -3.00 -0.53 -2.60
N ALA A 93 -3.12 -1.21 -1.45
CA ALA A 93 -4.04 -2.33 -1.30
C ALA A 93 -5.52 -1.91 -1.49
N ALA A 94 -5.95 -0.82 -0.87
CA ALA A 94 -7.32 -0.29 -1.03
C ALA A 94 -7.62 0.12 -2.48
N ALA A 95 -6.66 0.72 -3.19
CA ALA A 95 -6.83 1.12 -4.59
C ALA A 95 -7.07 -0.06 -5.53
N THR A 96 -6.67 -1.29 -5.17
CA THR A 96 -6.98 -2.49 -5.99
C THR A 96 -8.47 -2.79 -6.09
N LEU A 97 -9.31 -2.19 -5.25
CA LEU A 97 -10.77 -2.29 -5.32
C LEU A 97 -11.39 -1.35 -6.36
N LEU A 98 -10.62 -0.38 -6.86
CA LEU A 98 -11.03 0.56 -7.89
C LEU A 98 -10.84 -0.01 -9.29
N LYS A 99 -11.56 0.55 -10.25
CA LYS A 99 -11.41 0.24 -11.67
C LYS A 99 -10.86 1.45 -12.43
N PRO A 100 -10.09 1.24 -13.50
CA PRO A 100 -9.65 2.33 -14.35
C PRO A 100 -10.83 3.20 -14.82
N GLY A 101 -10.64 4.51 -14.80
CA GLY A 101 -11.65 5.49 -15.20
C GLY A 101 -12.69 5.84 -14.13
N GLN A 102 -12.79 5.11 -13.01
CA GLN A 102 -13.66 5.51 -11.90
C GLN A 102 -13.25 6.86 -11.34
N ARG A 103 -14.25 7.71 -11.04
CA ARG A 103 -14.08 9.03 -10.43
C ARG A 103 -14.09 8.87 -8.91
N VAL A 104 -13.01 9.29 -8.27
CA VAL A 104 -12.76 9.04 -6.85
C VAL A 104 -12.60 10.36 -6.09
N LEU A 105 -13.40 10.52 -5.04
CA LEU A 105 -13.17 11.57 -4.05
C LEU A 105 -12.20 11.04 -2.99
N VAL A 106 -11.08 11.74 -2.79
CA VAL A 106 -10.04 11.33 -1.86
C VAL A 106 -10.18 12.08 -0.53
N ALA A 107 -10.42 11.33 0.55
CA ALA A 107 -10.33 11.81 1.93
C ALA A 107 -9.04 11.24 2.56
N GLY A 108 -7.88 11.76 2.16
CA GLY A 108 -6.60 11.19 2.57
C GLY A 108 -5.39 12.00 2.08
N GLY A 109 -4.21 11.51 2.48
CA GLY A 109 -2.94 12.13 2.13
C GLY A 109 -2.45 11.84 0.70
N PRO A 110 -1.25 12.36 0.36
CA PRO A 110 -0.65 12.18 -0.97
C PRO A 110 -0.46 10.73 -1.41
N GLY A 111 -0.25 9.81 -0.46
CA GLY A 111 -0.11 8.38 -0.77
C GLY A 111 -1.42 7.74 -1.24
N VAL A 112 -2.58 8.27 -0.81
CA VAL A 112 -3.88 7.81 -1.30
C VAL A 112 -4.11 8.30 -2.73
N VAL A 113 -3.76 9.57 -3.03
CA VAL A 113 -3.82 10.14 -4.38
C VAL A 113 -2.97 9.30 -5.35
N GLU A 114 -1.70 9.06 -5.00
CA GLU A 114 -0.78 8.23 -5.80
C GLU A 114 -1.36 6.83 -6.06
N ALA A 115 -1.95 6.21 -5.05
CA ALA A 115 -2.53 4.87 -5.17
C ALA A 115 -3.74 4.84 -6.13
N VAL A 116 -4.63 5.82 -6.05
CA VAL A 116 -5.79 5.97 -6.97
C VAL A 116 -5.32 6.12 -8.41
N GLU A 117 -4.34 7.00 -8.66
CA GLU A 117 -3.80 7.25 -9.98
C GLU A 117 -3.07 6.02 -10.55
N SER A 118 -2.38 5.27 -9.69
CA SER A 118 -1.58 4.09 -10.10
C SER A 118 -2.41 2.96 -10.71
N VAL A 119 -3.70 2.88 -10.37
CA VAL A 119 -4.63 1.89 -10.93
C VAL A 119 -5.46 2.44 -12.10
N GLY A 120 -5.15 3.66 -12.58
CA GLY A 120 -5.84 4.32 -13.68
C GLY A 120 -7.22 4.87 -13.31
N ALA A 121 -7.55 4.99 -12.04
CA ALA A 121 -8.70 5.73 -11.56
C ALA A 121 -8.43 7.25 -11.58
N ILE A 122 -9.47 8.05 -11.58
CA ILE A 122 -9.40 9.51 -11.71
C ILE A 122 -9.66 10.13 -10.34
N VAL A 123 -8.71 10.90 -9.83
CA VAL A 123 -8.94 11.75 -8.65
C VAL A 123 -9.85 12.90 -9.08
N ALA A 124 -11.14 12.79 -8.78
CA ALA A 124 -12.12 13.81 -9.11
C ALA A 124 -11.98 15.05 -8.23
N GLY A 125 -11.58 14.85 -6.96
CA GLY A 125 -11.31 15.91 -6.00
C GLY A 125 -10.74 15.34 -4.72
N ARG A 126 -10.31 16.25 -3.85
CA ARG A 126 -9.92 15.93 -2.47
C ARG A 126 -10.87 16.65 -1.51
N THR A 127 -11.14 16.02 -0.37
CA THR A 127 -12.06 16.62 0.61
C THR A 127 -11.51 17.89 1.27
N ASP A 128 -10.20 18.12 1.19
CA ASP A 128 -9.49 19.30 1.71
C ASP A 128 -9.05 20.28 0.61
N ASP A 129 -9.69 20.24 -0.56
CA ASP A 129 -9.44 21.23 -1.61
C ASP A 129 -10.01 22.60 -1.23
N ASP A 130 -9.18 23.65 -1.36
CA ASP A 130 -9.56 25.05 -1.14
C ASP A 130 -10.31 25.66 -2.35
N SER A 131 -10.84 24.84 -3.25
CA SER A 131 -11.60 25.29 -4.42
C SER A 131 -12.95 25.86 -4.02
N SER A 132 -13.53 26.73 -4.91
CA SER A 132 -14.83 27.34 -4.64
C SER A 132 -15.93 26.25 -4.49
N PRO A 133 -17.05 26.58 -3.78
CA PRO A 133 -18.17 25.62 -3.65
C PRO A 133 -18.73 25.16 -5.00
N GLU A 134 -18.70 25.99 -6.03
CA GLU A 134 -19.16 25.67 -7.38
C GLU A 134 -18.22 24.67 -8.05
N ALA A 135 -16.90 24.88 -7.95
CA ALA A 135 -15.88 23.96 -8.48
C ALA A 135 -15.91 22.62 -7.74
N GLN A 136 -16.15 22.64 -6.43
CA GLN A 136 -16.34 21.42 -5.64
C GLN A 136 -17.60 20.65 -6.07
N ALA A 137 -18.72 21.34 -6.27
CA ALA A 137 -19.97 20.72 -6.70
C ALA A 137 -19.82 20.08 -8.10
N GLU A 138 -19.06 20.72 -9.01
CA GLU A 138 -18.73 20.14 -10.31
C GLU A 138 -17.83 18.91 -10.18
N SER A 139 -16.78 19.00 -9.37
CA SER A 139 -15.87 17.87 -9.12
C SER A 139 -16.56 16.70 -8.43
N ASP A 140 -17.47 16.97 -7.51
CA ASP A 140 -18.22 15.98 -6.72
C ASP A 140 -19.43 15.41 -7.50
N SER A 141 -19.67 15.86 -8.74
CA SER A 141 -20.66 15.25 -9.61
C SER A 141 -20.19 13.85 -10.04
N GLU A 142 -21.07 12.87 -9.94
CA GLU A 142 -20.81 11.49 -10.42
C GLU A 142 -19.56 10.82 -9.80
N ILE A 143 -19.44 10.86 -8.46
CA ILE A 143 -18.39 10.15 -7.73
C ILE A 143 -18.76 8.65 -7.64
N ASP A 144 -17.86 7.78 -8.12
CA ASP A 144 -18.02 6.33 -8.05
C ASP A 144 -17.57 5.75 -6.70
N ALA A 145 -16.53 6.35 -6.11
CA ALA A 145 -15.97 5.89 -4.85
C ALA A 145 -15.42 7.05 -3.99
N VAL A 146 -15.50 6.89 -2.68
CA VAL A 146 -14.79 7.69 -1.69
C VAL A 146 -13.73 6.82 -1.06
N ILE A 147 -12.45 7.17 -1.19
CA ILE A 147 -11.36 6.46 -0.55
C ILE A 147 -10.84 7.24 0.64
N VAL A 148 -10.83 6.59 1.81
CA VAL A 148 -10.47 7.20 3.09
C VAL A 148 -9.16 6.64 3.59
N GLY A 149 -8.20 7.54 3.84
CA GLY A 149 -6.94 7.23 4.49
C GLY A 149 -6.64 8.20 5.63
N PHE A 150 -5.42 8.15 6.15
CA PHE A 150 -5.00 9.11 7.16
C PHE A 150 -4.99 10.52 6.56
N HIS A 151 -5.64 11.46 7.26
CA HIS A 151 -5.94 12.80 6.75
C HIS A 151 -5.68 13.82 7.86
N ARG A 152 -4.59 14.57 7.75
CA ARG A 152 -4.16 15.51 8.82
C ARG A 152 -5.03 16.76 8.93
N THR A 153 -5.67 17.15 7.85
CA THR A 153 -6.51 18.35 7.73
C THR A 153 -8.00 18.01 7.70
N PHE A 154 -8.37 16.78 8.14
CA PHE A 154 -9.76 16.35 8.19
C PHE A 154 -10.57 17.22 9.15
N ASP A 155 -11.66 17.78 8.63
CA ASP A 155 -12.57 18.68 9.33
C ASP A 155 -14.04 18.34 9.05
N PHE A 156 -14.96 19.17 9.53
CA PHE A 156 -16.38 18.99 9.34
C PHE A 156 -16.77 19.03 7.85
N GLU A 157 -16.15 19.92 7.06
CA GLU A 157 -16.45 20.05 5.65
C GLU A 157 -15.97 18.84 4.85
N SER A 158 -14.79 18.33 5.16
CA SER A 158 -14.28 17.06 4.62
C SER A 158 -15.24 15.89 4.89
N MET A 159 -15.75 15.80 6.13
CA MET A 159 -16.75 14.81 6.51
C MET A 159 -18.04 14.97 5.72
N ARG A 160 -18.56 16.22 5.62
CA ARG A 160 -19.79 16.55 4.89
C ARG A 160 -19.71 16.16 3.42
N ARG A 161 -18.61 16.51 2.72
CA ARG A 161 -18.38 16.18 1.31
C ARG A 161 -18.33 14.67 1.09
N ALA A 162 -17.48 13.98 1.84
CA ALA A 162 -17.31 12.54 1.71
C ALA A 162 -18.62 11.77 1.99
N SER A 163 -19.31 12.10 3.09
CA SER A 163 -20.58 11.44 3.43
C SER A 163 -21.71 11.76 2.44
N ALA A 164 -21.73 12.97 1.85
CA ALA A 164 -22.69 13.33 0.81
C ALA A 164 -22.49 12.45 -0.46
N ALA A 165 -21.25 12.26 -0.90
CA ALA A 165 -20.94 11.38 -2.03
C ALA A 165 -21.36 9.93 -1.75
N VAL A 166 -21.08 9.41 -0.54
CA VAL A 166 -21.52 8.06 -0.14
C VAL A 166 -23.04 7.95 -0.15
N ARG A 167 -23.78 8.92 0.39
CA ARG A 167 -25.26 8.93 0.34
C ARG A 167 -25.80 9.05 -1.09
N ALA A 168 -25.05 9.66 -2.02
CA ALA A 168 -25.40 9.70 -3.45
C ALA A 168 -25.13 8.38 -4.18
N GLY A 169 -24.50 7.40 -3.52
CA GLY A 169 -24.28 6.06 -4.07
C GLY A 169 -22.80 5.69 -4.31
N ALA A 170 -21.84 6.56 -3.97
CA ALA A 170 -20.44 6.24 -4.08
C ALA A 170 -20.04 5.12 -3.11
N THR A 171 -19.17 4.21 -3.56
CA THR A 171 -18.64 3.14 -2.70
C THR A 171 -17.65 3.72 -1.69
N LEU A 172 -17.86 3.48 -0.39
CA LEU A 172 -16.90 3.87 0.66
C LEU A 172 -15.81 2.82 0.82
N ILE A 173 -14.55 3.22 0.68
CA ILE A 173 -13.36 2.37 0.80
C ILE A 173 -12.44 2.96 1.86
N GLY A 174 -12.12 2.19 2.91
CA GLY A 174 -11.13 2.55 3.91
C GLY A 174 -9.77 1.91 3.61
N THR A 175 -8.68 2.63 3.82
CA THR A 175 -7.32 2.07 3.71
C THR A 175 -6.96 1.19 4.90
N ASN A 176 -7.48 1.52 6.08
CA ASN A 176 -7.42 0.73 7.30
C ASN A 176 -8.55 1.16 8.25
N ASP A 177 -8.78 0.42 9.32
CA ASP A 177 -9.77 0.69 10.36
C ASP A 177 -9.14 0.98 11.74
N ASP A 178 -7.85 1.27 11.79
CA ASP A 178 -7.16 1.62 13.03
C ASP A 178 -7.77 2.89 13.64
N ALA A 179 -8.46 2.72 14.77
CA ALA A 179 -9.07 3.84 15.48
C ALA A 179 -8.03 4.85 15.98
N THR A 180 -6.85 4.36 16.34
CA THR A 180 -5.75 5.18 16.90
C THR A 180 -4.41 4.65 16.40
N TYR A 181 -3.37 5.51 16.52
CA TYR A 181 -1.97 5.08 16.34
C TYR A 181 -1.07 5.70 17.42
N PRO A 182 -0.01 5.01 17.84
CA PRO A 182 0.92 5.50 18.86
C PRO A 182 1.87 6.55 18.29
N THR A 183 2.17 7.57 19.08
CA THR A 183 3.21 8.57 18.82
C THR A 183 4.09 8.76 20.06
N SER A 184 5.20 9.46 19.92
CA SER A 184 6.06 9.81 21.07
C SER A 184 5.37 10.68 22.12
N SER A 185 4.31 11.40 21.74
CA SER A 185 3.52 12.26 22.63
C SER A 185 2.23 11.61 23.14
N GLY A 186 1.98 10.34 22.82
CA GLY A 186 0.77 9.60 23.20
C GLY A 186 0.00 9.04 22.02
N VAL A 187 -1.23 8.64 22.29
CA VAL A 187 -2.11 8.03 21.26
C VAL A 187 -2.84 9.13 20.49
N MET A 188 -2.85 9.03 19.17
CA MET A 188 -3.53 9.95 18.26
C MET A 188 -4.62 9.22 17.47
N PRO A 189 -5.70 9.92 17.00
CA PRO A 189 -6.70 9.32 16.13
C PRO A 189 -6.06 8.79 14.83
N GLY A 190 -6.44 7.58 14.44
CA GLY A 190 -6.00 6.93 13.20
C GLY A 190 -6.98 7.13 12.03
N GLY A 191 -6.64 6.55 10.88
CA GLY A 191 -7.49 6.57 9.67
C GLY A 191 -8.87 5.96 9.89
N GLY A 192 -8.97 4.94 10.76
CA GLY A 192 -10.24 4.31 11.11
C GLY A 192 -11.21 5.24 11.83
N SER A 193 -10.72 6.19 12.65
CA SER A 193 -11.59 7.22 13.25
C SER A 193 -12.19 8.15 12.20
N ILE A 194 -11.44 8.51 11.15
CA ILE A 194 -11.92 9.30 10.02
C ILE A 194 -12.94 8.51 9.21
N LEU A 195 -12.63 7.25 8.91
CA LEU A 195 -13.54 6.34 8.21
C LEU A 195 -14.86 6.18 8.96
N ALA A 196 -14.81 5.97 10.28
CA ALA A 196 -15.99 5.84 11.12
C ALA A 196 -16.84 7.12 11.13
N ALA A 197 -16.22 8.31 11.18
CA ALA A 197 -16.93 9.58 11.12
C ALA A 197 -17.71 9.73 9.80
N ILE A 198 -17.09 9.43 8.66
CA ILE A 198 -17.74 9.49 7.34
C ILE A 198 -18.84 8.43 7.22
N ALA A 199 -18.60 7.21 7.67
CA ALA A 199 -19.56 6.10 7.60
C ALA A 199 -20.79 6.32 8.47
N THR A 200 -20.68 7.13 9.54
CA THR A 200 -21.79 7.41 10.47
C THR A 200 -22.63 8.60 9.98
N ALA A 201 -22.06 9.55 9.25
CA ALA A 201 -22.71 10.76 8.78
C ALA A 201 -23.53 10.52 7.49
#